data_6ce0126e3c75303e3d0cf49d44140825
#
_entry.id   6ce0126e3c75303e3d0cf49d44140825
#
_cell.length_a   1.000
_cell.length_b   1.000
_cell.length_c   1.000
_cell.angle_alpha   90.00
_cell.angle_beta   90.00
_cell.angle_gamma   90.00
#
_symmetry.space_group_name_H-M   'P 1'
#
loop_
_entity.id
_entity.type
_entity.pdbx_description
1 polymer ?
#
loop_
_entity_poly.entity_id
_entity_poly.type
_entity_poly.pdbx_seq_one_letter_code
_entity_poly.pdbx_strand_id
1 'polypeptide(L)'
;MDKTLFSVQPAYSLNKEVFRKVNLLAGALFDNGIISLSFLGGVVFSLSNETQIQCKLHTFDLDMTFYVKKSEVERLTGIEFSHMDEKYLSYLISQQFLKYGVSFESLSDTEMGAEANKKIFIKSMLLIDNKKIEILVDLSEMNLDEGCLIYQKNKLPGTLRLKTSLNILDTVLDTAEITSLTTDDVVLVYP
;
A
#
# COMPACT_ATOMS: atom_id res chain seq x y z
N MET A 1 -31.51 22.15 26.21
CA MET A 1 -31.20 21.13 25.18
C MET A 1 -29.72 21.10 25.02
N ASP A 2 -29.07 20.17 25.68
CA ASP A 2 -27.62 19.94 25.53
C ASP A 2 -27.36 19.38 24.13
N LYS A 3 -26.60 20.14 23.33
CA LYS A 3 -26.10 19.65 22.04
C LYS A 3 -24.97 18.66 22.34
N THR A 4 -25.27 17.40 22.32
CA THR A 4 -24.24 16.35 22.30
C THR A 4 -23.47 16.49 20.98
N LEU A 5 -22.29 17.04 21.05
CA LEU A 5 -21.35 17.08 19.91
C LEU A 5 -20.78 15.68 19.75
N PHE A 6 -21.18 14.98 18.69
CA PHE A 6 -20.55 13.73 18.30
C PHE A 6 -19.17 14.04 17.72
N SER A 7 -18.13 13.47 18.29
CA SER A 7 -16.78 13.54 17.75
C SER A 7 -16.50 12.25 16.98
N VAL A 8 -16.37 12.36 15.68
CA VAL A 8 -15.95 11.23 14.84
C VAL A 8 -14.43 11.19 14.87
N GLN A 9 -13.88 10.12 15.43
CA GLN A 9 -12.44 9.87 15.38
C GLN A 9 -12.14 9.02 14.15
N PRO A 10 -11.25 9.46 13.25
CA PRO A 10 -10.84 8.66 12.11
C PRO A 10 -10.07 7.42 12.61
N ALA A 11 -10.32 6.27 12.00
CA ALA A 11 -9.58 5.03 12.30
C ALA A 11 -8.08 5.15 11.98
N TYR A 12 -7.74 6.00 11.01
CA TYR A 12 -6.36 6.27 10.60
C TYR A 12 -6.14 7.76 10.41
N SER A 13 -4.97 8.23 10.80
CA SER A 13 -4.52 9.61 10.58
C SER A 13 -3.17 9.62 9.88
N LEU A 14 -3.04 10.46 8.87
CA LEU A 14 -1.77 10.73 8.21
C LEU A 14 -1.19 12.04 8.74
N ASN A 15 0.10 12.06 9.07
CA ASN A 15 0.75 13.32 9.32
C ASN A 15 0.94 14.11 8.02
N LYS A 16 1.18 15.41 8.13
CA LYS A 16 1.27 16.32 6.99
C LYS A 16 2.39 15.95 6.00
N GLU A 17 3.49 15.43 6.50
CA GLU A 17 4.65 15.05 5.66
C GLU A 17 4.35 13.81 4.82
N VAL A 18 3.79 12.77 5.45
CA VAL A 18 3.35 11.56 4.74
C VAL A 18 2.27 11.89 3.71
N PHE A 19 1.31 12.75 4.07
CA PHE A 19 0.27 13.19 3.12
C PHE A 19 0.86 13.88 1.89
N ARG A 20 1.85 14.76 2.09
CA ARG A 20 2.55 15.43 0.98
C ARG A 20 3.31 14.42 0.12
N LYS A 21 4.02 13.47 0.75
CA LYS A 21 4.78 12.43 0.06
C LYS A 21 3.86 11.52 -0.77
N VAL A 22 2.73 11.10 -0.21
CA VAL A 22 1.71 10.32 -0.95
C VAL A 22 1.21 11.10 -2.17
N ASN A 23 0.86 12.37 -2.01
CA ASN A 23 0.36 13.19 -3.12
C ASN A 23 1.43 13.44 -4.20
N LEU A 24 2.69 13.54 -3.82
CA LEU A 24 3.81 13.66 -4.76
C LEU A 24 3.96 12.38 -5.59
N LEU A 25 3.80 11.23 -4.96
CA LEU A 25 4.06 9.94 -5.60
C LEU A 25 2.84 9.39 -6.36
N ALA A 26 1.62 9.68 -5.90
CA ALA A 26 0.40 9.09 -6.45
C ALA A 26 0.27 9.35 -7.96
N GLY A 27 0.29 8.27 -8.76
CA GLY A 27 0.22 8.34 -10.22
C GLY A 27 1.53 8.75 -10.91
N ALA A 28 2.61 8.95 -10.17
CA ALA A 28 3.92 9.20 -10.75
C ALA A 28 4.60 7.89 -11.20
N LEU A 29 5.47 8.02 -12.18
CA LEU A 29 6.38 6.99 -12.65
C LEU A 29 7.80 7.43 -12.32
N PHE A 30 8.54 6.62 -11.58
CA PHE A 30 9.99 6.75 -11.46
C PHE A 30 10.64 5.86 -12.53
N ASP A 31 11.60 6.41 -13.28
CA ASP A 31 12.34 5.67 -14.29
C ASP A 31 13.77 6.20 -14.37
N ASN A 32 14.74 5.34 -14.10
CA ASN A 32 16.16 5.66 -14.22
C ASN A 32 16.86 4.87 -15.35
N GLY A 33 16.09 4.26 -16.26
CA GLY A 33 16.58 3.45 -17.36
C GLY A 33 17.02 2.03 -16.98
N ILE A 34 17.09 1.69 -15.69
CA ILE A 34 17.43 0.34 -15.19
C ILE A 34 16.19 -0.32 -14.62
N ILE A 35 15.43 0.42 -13.84
CA ILE A 35 14.17 0.01 -13.24
C ILE A 35 13.10 1.07 -13.48
N SER A 36 11.86 0.64 -13.53
CA SER A 36 10.71 1.53 -13.59
C SER A 36 9.74 1.19 -12.46
N LEU A 37 9.30 2.22 -11.73
CA LEU A 37 8.42 2.09 -10.58
C LEU A 37 7.20 3.00 -10.72
N SER A 38 6.03 2.41 -10.90
CA SER A 38 4.76 3.15 -10.97
C SER A 38 4.09 3.19 -9.61
N PHE A 39 3.88 4.38 -9.06
CA PHE A 39 3.17 4.57 -7.80
C PHE A 39 1.66 4.60 -8.03
N LEU A 40 0.94 3.58 -7.59
CA LEU A 40 -0.51 3.43 -7.84
C LEU A 40 -1.38 4.33 -6.94
N GLY A 41 -0.79 4.96 -5.92
CA GLY A 41 -1.47 5.89 -5.03
C GLY A 41 -2.34 5.26 -3.94
N GLY A 42 -2.52 3.95 -3.93
CA GLY A 42 -3.21 3.24 -2.85
C GLY A 42 -2.36 3.20 -1.59
N VAL A 43 -2.87 3.73 -0.47
CA VAL A 43 -2.20 3.71 0.84
C VAL A 43 -2.69 2.53 1.66
N VAL A 44 -1.76 1.82 2.30
CA VAL A 44 -2.03 0.65 3.14
C VAL A 44 -1.34 0.84 4.49
N PHE A 45 -2.03 0.50 5.57
CA PHE A 45 -1.56 0.68 6.95
C PHE A 45 -1.14 -0.64 7.62
N SER A 46 -1.31 -1.75 6.92
CA SER A 46 -0.91 -3.07 7.41
C SER A 46 -0.51 -3.95 6.24
N LEU A 47 0.38 -4.89 6.47
CA LEU A 47 0.69 -5.93 5.52
C LEU A 47 -0.46 -6.96 5.47
N SER A 48 -0.59 -7.67 4.34
CA SER A 48 -1.56 -8.76 4.22
C SER A 48 -1.17 -9.95 5.12
N ASN A 49 -2.13 -10.85 5.38
CA ASN A 49 -1.89 -12.08 6.15
C ASN A 49 -1.01 -13.13 5.42
N GLU A 50 -0.60 -12.83 4.21
CA GLU A 50 0.32 -13.68 3.43
C GLU A 50 1.76 -13.31 3.77
N THR A 51 2.64 -14.31 3.84
CA THR A 51 4.08 -14.11 4.07
C THR A 51 4.65 -13.12 3.05
N GLN A 52 5.28 -12.07 3.54
CA GLN A 52 5.92 -11.03 2.75
C GLN A 52 7.43 -11.21 2.78
N ILE A 53 8.08 -10.91 1.68
CA ILE A 53 9.54 -10.80 1.59
C ILE A 53 9.86 -9.32 1.66
N GLN A 54 10.63 -8.92 2.66
CA GLN A 54 11.19 -7.59 2.78
C GLN A 54 12.46 -7.51 1.95
N CYS A 55 12.52 -6.54 1.07
CA CYS A 55 13.66 -6.25 0.22
C CYS A 55 14.06 -4.79 0.33
N LYS A 56 15.33 -4.52 0.08
CA LYS A 56 15.85 -3.18 -0.16
C LYS A 56 16.15 -2.99 -1.64
N LEU A 57 15.81 -1.83 -2.15
CA LEU A 57 16.23 -1.36 -3.45
C LEU A 57 17.14 -0.16 -3.24
N HIS A 58 18.39 -0.27 -3.67
CA HIS A 58 19.39 0.79 -3.58
C HIS A 58 19.97 1.04 -4.96
N THR A 59 19.70 2.23 -5.49
CA THR A 59 20.29 2.77 -6.73
C THR A 59 20.77 4.19 -6.45
N PHE A 60 21.42 4.82 -7.41
CA PHE A 60 21.91 6.19 -7.26
C PHE A 60 20.78 7.20 -6.95
N ASP A 61 19.61 7.00 -7.55
CA ASP A 61 18.49 7.96 -7.50
C ASP A 61 17.34 7.50 -6.60
N LEU A 62 17.41 6.26 -6.06
CA LEU A 62 16.34 5.67 -5.28
C LEU A 62 16.89 4.72 -4.22
N ASP A 63 16.53 4.99 -2.98
CA ASP A 63 16.76 4.10 -1.84
C ASP A 63 15.42 3.87 -1.13
N MET A 64 15.00 2.61 -1.03
CA MET A 64 13.71 2.27 -0.43
C MET A 64 13.68 0.85 0.11
N THR A 65 12.88 0.67 1.16
CA THR A 65 12.45 -0.65 1.63
C THR A 65 11.08 -0.98 1.05
N PHE A 66 10.91 -2.17 0.54
CA PHE A 66 9.63 -2.62 0.00
C PHE A 66 9.34 -4.06 0.40
N TYR A 67 8.05 -4.40 0.33
CA TYR A 67 7.52 -5.71 0.65
C TYR A 67 6.85 -6.30 -0.58
N VAL A 68 7.13 -7.54 -0.85
CA VAL A 68 6.55 -8.30 -1.96
C VAL A 68 6.00 -9.61 -1.43
N LYS A 69 4.85 -10.03 -1.93
CA LYS A 69 4.28 -11.33 -1.56
C LYS A 69 5.21 -12.46 -1.98
N LYS A 70 5.40 -13.43 -1.08
CA LYS A 70 6.19 -14.62 -1.36
C LYS A 70 5.73 -15.31 -2.65
N SER A 71 4.42 -15.48 -2.82
CA SER A 71 3.79 -16.06 -4.02
C SER A 71 4.15 -15.33 -5.32
N GLU A 72 4.29 -14.00 -5.29
CA GLU A 72 4.71 -13.21 -6.45
C GLU A 72 6.18 -13.49 -6.83
N VAL A 73 7.06 -13.63 -5.85
CA VAL A 73 8.48 -13.94 -6.11
C VAL A 73 8.61 -15.38 -6.63
N GLU A 74 7.86 -16.33 -6.09
CA GLU A 74 7.79 -17.71 -6.60
C GLU A 74 7.32 -17.74 -8.07
N ARG A 75 6.28 -16.97 -8.39
CA ARG A 75 5.79 -16.83 -9.77
C ARG A 75 6.85 -16.27 -10.73
N LEU A 76 7.65 -15.32 -10.27
CA LEU A 76 8.68 -14.66 -11.09
C LEU A 76 9.90 -15.53 -11.32
N THR A 77 10.33 -16.26 -10.28
CA THR A 77 11.50 -17.11 -10.31
C THR A 77 11.20 -18.49 -10.87
N GLY A 78 9.94 -18.92 -10.82
CA GLY A 78 9.52 -20.29 -11.13
C GLY A 78 9.96 -21.31 -10.07
N ILE A 79 10.34 -20.85 -8.89
CA ILE A 79 10.88 -21.68 -7.81
C ILE A 79 9.93 -21.57 -6.61
N GLU A 80 9.54 -22.71 -6.06
CA GLU A 80 8.73 -22.78 -4.84
C GLU A 80 9.62 -22.66 -3.60
N PHE A 81 9.25 -21.77 -2.66
CA PHE A 81 10.05 -21.44 -1.48
C PHE A 81 9.58 -22.13 -0.19
N SER A 82 8.64 -23.07 -0.27
CA SER A 82 7.98 -23.68 0.89
C SER A 82 8.93 -24.40 1.86
N HIS A 83 10.10 -24.84 1.38
CA HIS A 83 11.08 -25.62 2.17
C HIS A 83 12.48 -24.98 2.17
N MET A 84 12.58 -23.71 1.77
CA MET A 84 13.87 -23.04 1.70
C MET A 84 14.13 -22.26 2.97
N ASP A 85 15.38 -22.32 3.44
CA ASP A 85 15.82 -21.44 4.50
C ASP A 85 16.05 -20.01 3.99
N GLU A 86 16.05 -19.06 4.91
CA GLU A 86 16.17 -17.64 4.61
C GLU A 86 17.51 -17.29 3.91
N LYS A 87 18.59 -18.01 4.23
CA LYS A 87 19.91 -17.81 3.61
C LYS A 87 19.90 -18.20 2.15
N TYR A 88 19.22 -19.31 1.82
CA TYR A 88 19.12 -19.73 0.44
C TYR A 88 18.20 -18.81 -0.39
N LEU A 89 17.12 -18.31 0.22
CA LEU A 89 16.28 -17.28 -0.38
C LEU A 89 17.06 -16.00 -0.67
N SER A 90 17.84 -15.52 0.30
CA SER A 90 18.73 -14.37 0.13
C SER A 90 19.70 -14.56 -1.04
N TYR A 91 20.30 -15.74 -1.14
CA TYR A 91 21.19 -16.08 -2.24
C TYR A 91 20.46 -16.05 -3.60
N LEU A 92 19.29 -16.68 -3.71
CA LEU A 92 18.52 -16.72 -4.96
C LEU A 92 18.06 -15.32 -5.41
N ILE A 93 17.56 -14.50 -4.49
CA ILE A 93 17.12 -13.13 -4.79
C ILE A 93 18.33 -12.30 -5.23
N SER A 94 19.45 -12.42 -4.54
CA SER A 94 20.66 -11.70 -4.89
C SER A 94 21.20 -12.10 -6.27
N GLN A 95 21.20 -13.38 -6.58
CA GLN A 95 21.64 -13.89 -7.88
C GLN A 95 20.82 -13.28 -9.04
N GLN A 96 19.52 -13.12 -8.85
CA GLN A 96 18.64 -12.64 -9.93
C GLN A 96 18.51 -11.13 -10.00
N PHE A 97 18.50 -10.47 -8.84
CA PHE A 97 18.04 -9.08 -8.76
C PHE A 97 19.10 -8.09 -8.25
N LEU A 98 20.24 -8.53 -7.74
CA LEU A 98 21.30 -7.64 -7.24
C LEU A 98 21.81 -6.66 -8.31
N LYS A 99 21.87 -7.10 -9.57
CA LYS A 99 22.25 -6.24 -10.70
C LYS A 99 21.33 -5.02 -10.90
N TYR A 100 20.12 -5.07 -10.34
CA TYR A 100 19.16 -3.96 -10.31
C TYR A 100 19.18 -3.18 -8.99
N GLY A 101 20.08 -3.51 -8.07
CA GLY A 101 20.17 -2.92 -6.75
C GLY A 101 19.19 -3.49 -5.73
N VAL A 102 18.54 -4.61 -6.03
CA VAL A 102 17.61 -5.28 -5.09
C VAL A 102 18.37 -6.29 -4.24
N SER A 103 18.22 -6.17 -2.93
CA SER A 103 18.75 -7.10 -1.93
C SER A 103 17.62 -7.62 -1.03
N PHE A 104 17.75 -8.87 -0.60
CA PHE A 104 16.89 -9.48 0.39
C PHE A 104 17.27 -8.98 1.80
N GLU A 105 16.25 -8.69 2.63
CA GLU A 105 16.44 -8.30 4.03
C GLU A 105 15.93 -9.39 4.99
N SER A 106 14.65 -9.73 4.91
CA SER A 106 14.03 -10.71 5.80
C SER A 106 12.73 -11.29 5.24
N LEU A 107 12.26 -12.38 5.85
CA LEU A 107 10.88 -12.83 5.73
C LEU A 107 10.05 -12.18 6.83
N SER A 108 8.95 -11.55 6.46
CA SER A 108 7.95 -11.05 7.40
C SER A 108 6.82 -12.06 7.49
N ASP A 109 6.87 -12.93 8.48
CA ASP A 109 5.69 -13.69 8.87
C ASP A 109 4.73 -12.77 9.62
N THR A 110 3.44 -13.08 9.58
CA THR A 110 2.27 -12.25 9.95
C THR A 110 2.26 -11.73 11.41
N GLU A 111 3.23 -12.13 12.22
CA GLU A 111 3.37 -11.73 13.62
C GLU A 111 4.29 -10.51 13.83
N MET A 112 4.33 -9.59 12.88
CA MET A 112 4.97 -8.30 13.16
C MET A 112 4.14 -7.58 14.23
N GLY A 113 4.65 -7.64 15.47
CA GLY A 113 4.03 -7.08 16.66
C GLY A 113 3.66 -5.60 16.53
N ALA A 114 3.16 -5.00 17.59
CA ALA A 114 2.57 -3.65 17.66
C ALA A 114 3.36 -2.50 17.01
N GLU A 115 4.61 -2.71 16.62
CA GLU A 115 5.42 -1.72 15.88
C GLU A 115 5.08 -1.64 14.38
N ALA A 116 4.59 -2.71 13.76
CA ALA A 116 4.16 -2.68 12.35
C ALA A 116 2.92 -1.79 12.13
N ASN A 117 2.14 -1.54 13.18
CA ASN A 117 0.96 -0.68 13.12
C ASN A 117 1.26 0.82 12.90
N LYS A 118 2.53 1.22 12.79
CA LYS A 118 2.92 2.62 12.53
C LYS A 118 3.47 2.84 11.12
N LYS A 119 3.76 1.77 10.37
CA LYS A 119 4.28 1.89 9.03
C LYS A 119 3.17 2.19 8.02
N ILE A 120 3.48 3.03 7.07
CA ILE A 120 2.56 3.45 6.02
C ILE A 120 3.17 3.05 4.68
N PHE A 121 2.42 2.26 3.92
CA PHE A 121 2.88 1.73 2.65
C PHE A 121 2.12 2.36 1.49
N ILE A 122 2.78 2.54 0.36
CA ILE A 122 2.14 2.89 -0.91
C ILE A 122 2.22 1.69 -1.87
N LYS A 123 1.07 1.35 -2.46
CA LYS A 123 1.00 0.33 -3.49
C LYS A 123 1.72 0.82 -4.74
N SER A 124 2.60 -0.01 -5.26
CA SER A 124 3.41 0.31 -6.42
C SER A 124 3.60 -0.90 -7.32
N MET A 125 3.88 -0.62 -8.58
CA MET A 125 4.21 -1.65 -9.59
C MET A 125 5.68 -1.46 -9.99
N LEU A 126 6.51 -2.41 -9.63
CA LEU A 126 7.91 -2.45 -10.01
C LEU A 126 8.08 -3.23 -11.32
N LEU A 127 8.78 -2.64 -12.27
CA LEU A 127 9.14 -3.28 -13.54
C LEU A 127 10.64 -3.54 -13.57
N ILE A 128 11.01 -4.82 -13.64
CA ILE A 128 12.39 -5.29 -13.78
C ILE A 128 12.43 -6.35 -14.88
N ASP A 129 13.30 -6.21 -15.85
CA ASP A 129 13.48 -7.20 -16.95
C ASP A 129 12.15 -7.55 -17.66
N ASN A 130 11.30 -6.56 -17.93
CA ASN A 130 9.95 -6.73 -18.48
C ASN A 130 8.98 -7.53 -17.60
N LYS A 131 9.35 -7.84 -16.38
CA LYS A 131 8.48 -8.49 -15.40
C LYS A 131 7.89 -7.45 -14.47
N LYS A 132 6.55 -7.44 -14.34
CA LYS A 132 5.81 -6.56 -13.44
C LYS A 132 5.56 -7.26 -12.12
N ILE A 133 5.83 -6.56 -11.02
CA ILE A 133 5.68 -7.05 -9.65
C ILE A 133 4.91 -6.02 -8.86
N GLU A 134 3.82 -6.41 -8.22
CA GLU A 134 3.15 -5.56 -7.25
C GLU A 134 3.93 -5.57 -5.93
N ILE A 135 4.25 -4.38 -5.41
CA ILE A 135 5.01 -4.20 -4.18
C ILE A 135 4.34 -3.18 -3.27
N LEU A 136 4.64 -3.25 -1.99
CA LEU A 136 4.29 -2.27 -0.98
C LEU A 136 5.56 -1.52 -0.56
N VAL A 137 5.66 -0.25 -0.88
CA VAL A 137 6.83 0.58 -0.55
C VAL A 137 6.61 1.25 0.81
N ASP A 138 7.57 1.11 1.71
CA ASP A 138 7.57 1.79 3.00
C ASP A 138 7.90 3.27 2.80
N LEU A 139 6.92 4.14 3.07
CA LEU A 139 7.08 5.59 2.87
C LEU A 139 8.05 6.23 3.87
N SER A 140 8.28 5.60 5.02
CA SER A 140 9.19 6.12 6.06
C SER A 140 10.66 5.93 5.70
N GLU A 141 10.95 4.85 4.96
CA GLU A 141 12.30 4.44 4.57
C GLU A 141 12.60 4.71 3.09
N MET A 142 11.81 5.55 2.43
CA MET A 142 12.00 5.86 1.03
C MET A 142 12.65 7.22 0.85
N ASN A 143 13.77 7.23 0.13
CA ASN A 143 14.44 8.42 -0.37
C ASN A 143 14.57 8.30 -1.89
N LEU A 144 14.12 9.30 -2.64
CA LEU A 144 14.18 9.31 -4.09
C LEU A 144 14.52 10.71 -4.61
N ASP A 145 15.18 10.75 -5.76
CA ASP A 145 15.35 12.00 -6.50
C ASP A 145 14.05 12.35 -7.24
N GLU A 146 13.41 13.44 -6.81
CA GLU A 146 12.17 13.93 -7.43
C GLU A 146 12.37 14.30 -8.92
N GLY A 147 13.60 14.60 -9.34
CA GLY A 147 13.93 14.87 -10.73
C GLY A 147 13.72 13.69 -11.67
N CYS A 148 13.72 12.46 -11.12
CA CYS A 148 13.45 11.22 -11.85
C CYS A 148 11.96 10.85 -11.90
N LEU A 149 11.07 11.68 -11.33
CA LEU A 149 9.63 11.45 -11.36
C LEU A 149 9.00 11.99 -12.65
N ILE A 150 8.30 11.12 -13.35
CA ILE A 150 7.56 11.43 -14.56
C ILE A 150 6.07 11.40 -14.23
N TYR A 151 5.37 12.51 -14.47
CA TYR A 151 3.94 12.59 -14.28
C TYR A 151 3.22 12.44 -15.61
N GLN A 152 2.41 11.39 -15.73
CA GLN A 152 1.51 11.26 -16.86
C GLN A 152 0.35 12.24 -16.68
N LYS A 153 0.37 13.35 -17.40
CA LYS A 153 -0.70 14.35 -17.43
C LYS A 153 -1.88 13.81 -18.25
N ASN A 154 -2.58 12.79 -17.76
CA ASN A 154 -3.85 12.41 -18.34
C ASN A 154 -4.88 13.47 -17.95
N LYS A 155 -5.25 14.34 -18.89
CA LYS A 155 -6.35 15.28 -18.69
C LYS A 155 -7.63 14.46 -18.54
N LEU A 156 -8.18 14.40 -17.33
CA LEU A 156 -9.51 13.87 -17.13
C LEU A 156 -10.51 14.74 -17.92
N PRO A 157 -11.50 14.13 -18.60
CA PRO A 157 -12.53 14.91 -19.27
C PRO A 157 -13.18 15.87 -18.30
N GLY A 158 -13.35 17.16 -18.68
CA GLY A 158 -14.00 18.16 -17.82
C GLY A 158 -15.45 17.83 -17.46
N THR A 159 -16.04 16.82 -18.13
CA THR A 159 -17.38 16.29 -17.85
C THR A 159 -17.36 15.14 -16.83
N LEU A 160 -16.19 14.68 -16.37
CA LEU A 160 -16.09 13.62 -15.39
C LEU A 160 -16.72 14.05 -14.07
N ARG A 161 -17.74 13.33 -13.65
CA ARG A 161 -18.39 13.51 -12.35
C ARG A 161 -18.03 12.34 -11.46
N LEU A 162 -17.33 12.62 -10.36
CA LEU A 162 -17.06 11.65 -9.32
C LEU A 162 -18.20 11.73 -8.28
N LYS A 163 -18.86 10.61 -8.04
CA LYS A 163 -19.81 10.47 -6.95
C LYS A 163 -19.15 9.62 -5.87
N THR A 164 -19.08 10.14 -4.68
CA THR A 164 -18.65 9.39 -3.50
C THR A 164 -19.77 9.42 -2.46
N SER A 165 -19.89 8.35 -1.70
CA SER A 165 -20.74 8.27 -0.52
C SER A 165 -19.85 8.00 0.68
N LEU A 166 -20.07 8.72 1.77
CA LEU A 166 -19.40 8.50 3.04
C LEU A 166 -20.44 7.98 4.02
N ASN A 167 -20.31 6.72 4.44
CA ASN A 167 -21.08 6.19 5.55
C ASN A 167 -20.34 6.56 6.84
N ILE A 168 -20.97 7.39 7.65
CA ILE A 168 -20.38 7.85 8.91
C ILE A 168 -20.81 6.94 10.06
N LEU A 169 -22.03 6.43 9.97
CA LEU A 169 -22.63 5.56 10.97
C LEU A 169 -23.38 4.43 10.27
N ASP A 170 -23.35 3.26 10.85
CA ASP A 170 -24.09 2.10 10.38
C ASP A 170 -25.03 1.58 11.48
N THR A 171 -26.12 0.91 11.05
CA THR A 171 -26.98 0.14 11.95
C THR A 171 -27.43 -1.14 11.26
N VAL A 172 -27.63 -2.18 12.03
CA VAL A 172 -28.16 -3.44 11.54
C VAL A 172 -29.61 -3.55 11.99
N LEU A 173 -30.53 -3.61 11.02
CA LEU A 173 -31.93 -3.82 11.24
C LEU A 173 -32.37 -5.09 10.52
N ASP A 174 -33.23 -5.88 11.11
CA ASP A 174 -33.87 -6.98 10.42
C ASP A 174 -35.00 -6.51 9.50
N THR A 175 -35.52 -7.42 8.67
CA THR A 175 -36.55 -7.08 7.69
C THR A 175 -37.88 -6.67 8.37
N ALA A 176 -38.19 -7.23 9.54
CA ALA A 176 -39.39 -6.88 10.28
C ALA A 176 -39.26 -5.50 10.92
N GLU A 177 -38.12 -5.16 11.46
CA GLU A 177 -37.81 -3.83 11.98
C GLU A 177 -37.91 -2.77 10.89
N ILE A 178 -37.30 -3.01 9.70
CA ILE A 178 -37.35 -2.08 8.57
C ILE A 178 -38.81 -1.83 8.13
N THR A 179 -39.62 -2.87 8.06
CA THR A 179 -41.03 -2.75 7.63
C THR A 179 -41.94 -2.08 8.65
N SER A 180 -41.55 -2.09 9.92
CA SER A 180 -42.31 -1.44 11.01
C SER A 180 -41.94 0.02 11.23
N LEU A 181 -40.85 0.53 10.62
CA LEU A 181 -40.40 1.93 10.78
C LEU A 181 -41.43 2.93 10.28
N THR A 182 -41.68 3.92 11.10
CA THR A 182 -42.50 5.09 10.77
C THR A 182 -41.65 6.36 10.74
N THR A 183 -42.19 7.45 10.27
CA THR A 183 -41.49 8.76 10.23
C THR A 183 -41.15 9.33 11.60
N ASP A 184 -41.79 8.83 12.66
CA ASP A 184 -41.61 9.30 14.05
C ASP A 184 -40.61 8.41 14.84
N ASP A 185 -40.13 7.31 14.24
CA ASP A 185 -39.21 6.40 14.90
C ASP A 185 -37.77 6.95 14.88
N VAL A 186 -37.05 6.67 15.94
CA VAL A 186 -35.64 7.01 16.10
C VAL A 186 -34.80 5.75 15.97
N VAL A 187 -34.00 5.68 14.93
CA VAL A 187 -33.08 4.56 14.71
C VAL A 187 -31.74 4.87 15.40
N LEU A 188 -31.29 3.99 16.28
CA LEU A 188 -29.96 4.09 16.88
C LEU A 188 -28.92 3.61 15.87
N VAL A 189 -27.94 4.46 15.58
CA VAL A 189 -26.82 4.17 14.71
C VAL A 189 -25.53 4.16 15.53
N TYR A 190 -24.62 3.27 15.19
CA TYR A 190 -23.35 3.09 15.89
C TYR A 190 -22.20 3.49 14.97
N PRO A 191 -21.12 4.09 15.53
CA PRO A 191 -19.90 4.45 14.78
C PRO A 191 -19.04 3.23 14.44
#